data_e6af120befc229dbf5e47fa02d9d7d2b
#
_entry.id   e6af120befc229dbf5e47fa02d9d7d2b
#
_cell.length_a   1.000
_cell.length_b   1.000
_cell.length_c   1.000
_cell.angle_alpha   90.00
_cell.angle_beta   90.00
_cell.angle_gamma   90.00
#
_symmetry.space_group_name_H-M   'P 1'
#
loop_
_entity.id
_entity.type
_entity.pdbx_description
1 polymer ?
#
loop_
_entity_poly.entity_id
_entity_poly.type
_entity_poly.pdbx_seq_one_letter_code
_entity_poly.pdbx_strand_id
1 'polypeptide(L)'
;MNRIVKSIASVTLAFGTVLGVSTAVLPIEDTAQAATKPYYVYNGYVDKDAKFVTNKQFIKAVKYGNVTMNGIKFEKVHSNKKLEKYNQTFTGVSKDGKKANKVQFSVKGDLTYNQLKKAYGSDFKKVKGTPSDKKSGIFEYQPKKDGLIVSFVITHGRTVEVDIGYEGVTTSK
;
A
#
# COMPACT_ATOMS: atom_id res chain seq x y z
N MET A 1 22.96 -24.01 -11.89
CA MET A 1 21.53 -24.00 -12.27
C MET A 1 20.85 -22.88 -11.49
N ASN A 2 20.68 -21.72 -12.12
CA ASN A 2 20.07 -20.55 -11.47
C ASN A 2 18.55 -20.67 -11.57
N ARG A 3 17.89 -20.92 -10.45
CA ARG A 3 16.44 -20.84 -10.36
C ARG A 3 16.04 -19.36 -10.26
N ILE A 4 15.56 -18.81 -11.36
CA ILE A 4 14.90 -17.51 -11.39
C ILE A 4 13.55 -17.69 -10.69
N VAL A 5 13.46 -17.24 -9.46
CA VAL A 5 12.15 -17.13 -8.75
C VAL A 5 11.42 -15.93 -9.36
N LYS A 6 10.48 -16.20 -10.22
CA LYS A 6 9.57 -15.17 -10.77
C LYS A 6 8.69 -14.67 -9.63
N SER A 7 8.76 -13.38 -9.32
CA SER A 7 7.84 -12.71 -8.40
C SER A 7 6.43 -12.76 -8.98
N ILE A 8 5.56 -13.57 -8.40
CA ILE A 8 4.15 -13.57 -8.76
C ILE A 8 3.47 -12.56 -7.84
N ALA A 9 3.26 -11.36 -8.35
CA ALA A 9 2.35 -10.41 -7.71
C ALA A 9 0.92 -10.88 -7.99
N SER A 10 0.32 -11.57 -7.05
CA SER A 10 -1.07 -12.01 -7.16
C SER A 10 -1.99 -10.86 -6.76
N VAL A 11 -2.60 -10.20 -7.73
CA VAL A 11 -3.73 -9.30 -7.51
C VAL A 11 -4.99 -10.16 -7.56
N THR A 12 -5.55 -10.48 -6.42
CA THR A 12 -6.83 -11.18 -6.36
C THR A 12 -7.96 -10.16 -6.47
N LEU A 13 -8.54 -10.06 -7.66
CA LEU A 13 -9.77 -9.34 -7.91
C LEU A 13 -10.94 -10.26 -7.55
N ALA A 14 -11.46 -10.15 -6.34
CA ALA A 14 -12.72 -10.79 -6.00
C ALA A 14 -13.88 -9.88 -6.44
N PHE A 15 -14.23 -9.93 -7.72
CA PHE A 15 -15.60 -9.64 -8.14
C PHE A 15 -16.36 -10.96 -8.02
N GLY A 16 -17.33 -11.00 -7.12
CA GLY A 16 -18.25 -12.12 -7.05
C GLY A 16 -19.05 -12.22 -8.33
N THR A 17 -18.60 -13.05 -9.28
CA THR A 17 -19.44 -13.54 -10.37
C THR A 17 -20.18 -14.75 -9.86
N VAL A 18 -21.43 -14.56 -9.52
CA VAL A 18 -22.38 -15.68 -9.37
C VAL A 18 -22.69 -16.16 -10.77
N LEU A 19 -22.10 -17.29 -11.19
CA LEU A 19 -22.57 -18.02 -12.35
C LEU A 19 -23.87 -18.72 -11.96
N GLY A 20 -24.96 -18.25 -12.53
CA GLY A 20 -26.26 -18.82 -12.35
C GLY A 20 -26.40 -20.18 -13.03
N VAL A 21 -27.03 -21.12 -12.35
CA VAL A 21 -27.76 -22.23 -12.96
C VAL A 21 -29.21 -22.10 -12.55
N SER A 22 -30.04 -22.09 -13.56
CA SER A 22 -31.48 -21.82 -13.60
C SER A 22 -32.35 -22.74 -12.75
N THR A 23 -33.43 -22.18 -12.31
CA THR A 23 -34.82 -22.57 -12.20
C THR A 23 -35.35 -22.67 -10.78
N ALA A 24 -35.86 -21.57 -10.30
CA ALA A 24 -37.12 -21.45 -9.56
C ALA A 24 -37.36 -19.98 -9.31
N VAL A 25 -38.46 -19.44 -9.80
CA VAL A 25 -38.92 -18.08 -9.54
C VAL A 25 -39.36 -18.01 -8.09
N LEU A 26 -38.49 -17.59 -7.22
CA LEU A 26 -38.85 -17.08 -5.89
C LEU A 26 -38.73 -15.56 -5.92
N PRO A 27 -39.59 -14.81 -5.21
CA PRO A 27 -39.49 -13.37 -5.18
C PRO A 27 -38.09 -12.96 -4.70
N ILE A 28 -37.38 -12.19 -5.54
CA ILE A 28 -36.08 -11.60 -5.21
C ILE A 28 -36.37 -10.55 -4.16
N GLU A 29 -36.21 -10.90 -2.90
CA GLU A 29 -35.95 -9.89 -1.89
C GLU A 29 -34.63 -9.24 -2.27
N ASP A 30 -34.66 -7.92 -2.53
CA ASP A 30 -33.49 -7.08 -2.72
C ASP A 30 -32.60 -7.15 -1.47
N THR A 31 -31.81 -8.22 -1.37
CA THR A 31 -30.69 -8.23 -0.44
C THR A 31 -29.66 -7.26 -1.00
N ALA A 32 -29.73 -6.01 -0.53
CA ALA A 32 -28.72 -5.02 -0.79
C ALA A 32 -27.35 -5.62 -0.48
N GLN A 33 -26.63 -6.05 -1.52
CA GLN A 33 -25.31 -6.64 -1.38
C GLN A 33 -24.40 -5.56 -0.81
N ALA A 34 -24.09 -5.68 0.48
CA ALA A 34 -23.23 -4.73 1.16
C ALA A 34 -21.94 -4.59 0.36
N ALA A 35 -21.73 -3.42 -0.25
CA ALA A 35 -20.59 -3.16 -1.10
C ALA A 35 -19.31 -3.44 -0.30
N THR A 36 -18.58 -4.49 -0.67
CA THR A 36 -17.33 -4.86 0.00
C THR A 36 -16.34 -3.71 -0.13
N LYS A 37 -15.78 -3.26 1.00
CA LYS A 37 -14.80 -2.17 0.99
C LYS A 37 -13.59 -2.59 0.14
N PRO A 38 -13.10 -1.72 -0.76
CA PRO A 38 -11.91 -2.01 -1.55
C PRO A 38 -10.75 -2.48 -0.67
N TYR A 39 -10.07 -3.54 -1.08
CA TYR A 39 -8.88 -4.06 -0.41
C TYR A 39 -7.76 -4.32 -1.42
N TYR A 40 -6.54 -4.41 -0.92
CA TYR A 40 -5.36 -4.73 -1.72
C TYR A 40 -4.43 -5.67 -0.94
N VAL A 41 -3.99 -6.73 -1.59
CA VAL A 41 -3.02 -7.68 -1.04
C VAL A 41 -1.79 -7.71 -1.94
N TYR A 42 -0.63 -7.49 -1.35
CA TYR A 42 0.67 -7.62 -2.01
C TYR A 42 1.46 -8.77 -1.37
N ASN A 43 2.05 -9.64 -2.21
CA ASN A 43 2.92 -10.71 -1.74
C ASN A 43 4.20 -10.75 -2.57
N GLY A 44 5.35 -10.82 -1.89
CA GLY A 44 6.66 -10.95 -2.50
C GLY A 44 7.62 -9.80 -2.20
N TYR A 45 8.72 -9.79 -2.92
CA TYR A 45 9.78 -8.78 -2.83
C TYR A 45 9.41 -7.50 -3.56
N VAL A 46 9.79 -6.35 -2.99
CA VAL A 46 9.63 -5.01 -3.60
C VAL A 46 11.00 -4.48 -3.99
N ASP A 47 11.71 -5.16 -4.90
CA ASP A 47 13.07 -4.72 -5.29
C ASP A 47 13.08 -3.73 -6.43
N LYS A 48 12.60 -4.19 -7.59
CA LYS A 48 12.73 -3.47 -8.85
C LYS A 48 11.44 -2.83 -9.31
N ASP A 49 10.31 -3.21 -8.74
CA ASP A 49 9.00 -2.76 -9.18
C ASP A 49 8.06 -2.43 -8.01
N ALA A 50 8.24 -1.22 -7.49
CA ALA A 50 7.29 -0.63 -6.55
C ALA A 50 6.06 0.00 -7.26
N LYS A 51 5.83 -0.25 -8.55
CA LYS A 51 4.73 0.37 -9.32
C LYS A 51 3.34 0.01 -8.81
N PHE A 52 3.22 -1.04 -8.00
CA PHE A 52 1.94 -1.35 -7.35
C PHE A 52 1.39 -0.17 -6.55
N VAL A 53 2.24 0.71 -6.00
CA VAL A 53 1.79 1.89 -5.26
C VAL A 53 1.05 2.89 -6.15
N THR A 54 1.22 2.85 -7.48
CA THR A 54 0.47 3.68 -8.43
C THR A 54 -0.81 3.00 -8.93
N ASN A 55 -1.08 1.77 -8.51
CA ASN A 55 -2.27 1.03 -8.91
C ASN A 55 -3.53 1.64 -8.28
N LYS A 56 -4.56 1.85 -9.08
CA LYS A 56 -5.84 2.44 -8.63
C LYS A 56 -6.50 1.62 -7.49
N GLN A 57 -6.38 0.29 -7.51
CA GLN A 57 -6.94 -0.56 -6.46
C GLN A 57 -6.17 -0.40 -5.15
N PHE A 58 -4.82 -0.31 -5.21
CA PHE A 58 -4.00 0.00 -4.05
C PHE A 58 -4.41 1.35 -3.43
N ILE A 59 -4.47 2.42 -4.26
CA ILE A 59 -4.84 3.76 -3.81
C ILE A 59 -6.23 3.77 -3.16
N LYS A 60 -7.21 3.06 -3.75
CA LYS A 60 -8.54 2.88 -3.16
C LYS A 60 -8.46 2.15 -1.82
N ALA A 61 -7.70 1.05 -1.73
CA ALA A 61 -7.56 0.27 -0.49
C ALA A 61 -6.92 1.09 0.63
N VAL A 62 -5.91 1.93 0.33
CA VAL A 62 -5.31 2.88 1.28
C VAL A 62 -6.37 3.80 1.88
N LYS A 63 -7.28 4.35 1.07
CA LYS A 63 -8.37 5.21 1.54
C LYS A 63 -9.28 4.53 2.57
N TYR A 64 -9.41 3.21 2.51
CA TYR A 64 -10.21 2.41 3.44
C TYR A 64 -9.39 1.75 4.55
N GLY A 65 -8.06 1.95 4.57
CA GLY A 65 -7.16 1.31 5.53
C GLY A 65 -7.10 -0.22 5.36
N ASN A 66 -7.32 -0.71 4.14
CA ASN A 66 -7.53 -2.13 3.87
C ASN A 66 -6.43 -2.70 2.96
N VAL A 67 -5.18 -2.54 3.41
CA VAL A 67 -3.98 -3.04 2.73
C VAL A 67 -3.34 -4.13 3.57
N THR A 68 -2.91 -5.19 2.91
CA THR A 68 -2.13 -6.29 3.50
C THR A 68 -0.87 -6.50 2.66
N MET A 69 0.29 -6.61 3.28
CA MET A 69 1.54 -6.93 2.61
C MET A 69 2.17 -8.18 3.24
N ASN A 70 2.45 -9.18 2.41
CA ASN A 70 3.06 -10.45 2.83
C ASN A 70 2.34 -11.12 4.02
N GLY A 71 1.00 -11.05 4.04
CA GLY A 71 0.15 -11.59 5.09
C GLY A 71 0.05 -10.74 6.36
N ILE A 72 0.66 -9.52 6.36
CA ILE A 72 0.64 -8.59 7.48
C ILE A 72 -0.32 -7.44 7.15
N LYS A 73 -1.39 -7.30 7.92
CA LYS A 73 -2.39 -6.23 7.78
C LYS A 73 -1.93 -4.97 8.50
N PHE A 74 -2.16 -3.79 7.90
CA PHE A 74 -1.88 -2.53 8.60
C PHE A 74 -2.98 -2.20 9.59
N GLU A 75 -2.60 -2.07 10.85
CA GLU A 75 -3.44 -1.61 11.95
C GLU A 75 -2.58 -0.87 12.98
N LYS A 76 -3.19 0.05 13.74
CA LYS A 76 -2.49 0.72 14.86
C LYS A 76 -2.21 -0.30 15.95
N VAL A 77 -0.95 -0.61 16.17
CA VAL A 77 -0.47 -1.58 17.18
C VAL A 77 0.53 -0.90 18.11
N HIS A 78 0.30 -0.96 19.40
CA HIS A 78 1.25 -0.48 20.40
C HIS A 78 2.33 -1.55 20.66
N SER A 79 3.39 -1.53 19.87
CA SER A 79 4.49 -2.49 19.96
C SER A 79 5.76 -1.90 19.36
N ASN A 80 6.91 -2.23 19.96
CA ASN A 80 8.24 -1.88 19.44
C ASN A 80 8.85 -3.01 18.61
N LYS A 81 8.11 -4.09 18.40
CA LYS A 81 8.59 -5.26 17.64
C LYS A 81 8.80 -4.90 16.18
N LYS A 82 9.92 -5.36 15.62
CA LYS A 82 10.24 -5.28 14.19
C LYS A 82 10.24 -6.68 13.58
N LEU A 83 9.94 -6.76 12.29
CA LEU A 83 9.98 -7.99 11.51
C LEU A 83 10.48 -7.66 10.10
N GLU A 84 11.55 -8.35 9.68
CA GLU A 84 12.05 -8.32 8.31
C GLU A 84 11.40 -9.43 7.50
N LYS A 85 10.80 -9.08 6.35
CA LYS A 85 10.20 -10.07 5.46
C LYS A 85 10.25 -9.58 4.02
N TYR A 86 10.80 -10.36 3.09
CA TYR A 86 10.88 -10.03 1.68
C TYR A 86 11.48 -8.64 1.39
N ASN A 87 12.63 -8.30 1.98
CA ASN A 87 13.29 -6.99 1.88
C ASN A 87 12.41 -5.79 2.33
N GLN A 88 11.50 -6.03 3.21
CA GLN A 88 10.61 -5.05 3.80
C GLN A 88 10.74 -5.10 5.32
N THR A 89 10.86 -3.93 5.94
CA THR A 89 10.95 -3.77 7.40
C THR A 89 9.59 -3.39 7.94
N PHE A 90 8.94 -4.29 8.67
CA PHE A 90 7.70 -4.02 9.39
C PHE A 90 8.01 -3.55 10.80
N THR A 91 7.36 -2.47 11.25
CA THR A 91 7.51 -1.91 12.62
C THR A 91 6.17 -1.81 13.31
N GLY A 92 6.18 -1.85 14.67
CA GLY A 92 4.96 -1.94 15.45
C GLY A 92 4.22 -3.25 15.18
N VAL A 93 4.93 -4.38 15.18
CA VAL A 93 4.35 -5.69 14.82
C VAL A 93 3.63 -6.30 16.01
N SER A 94 2.42 -6.80 15.81
CA SER A 94 1.63 -7.50 16.82
C SER A 94 2.34 -8.77 17.31
N LYS A 95 1.91 -9.26 18.48
CA LYS A 95 2.51 -10.46 19.11
C LYS A 95 2.46 -11.67 18.17
N ASP A 96 1.38 -11.85 17.45
CA ASP A 96 1.16 -12.95 16.50
C ASP A 96 1.79 -12.73 15.13
N GLY A 97 2.39 -11.55 14.87
CA GLY A 97 3.04 -11.21 13.61
C GLY A 97 2.10 -10.93 12.44
N LYS A 98 0.78 -10.83 12.68
CA LYS A 98 -0.21 -10.66 11.61
C LYS A 98 -0.62 -9.22 11.34
N LYS A 99 -0.23 -8.28 12.21
CA LYS A 99 -0.53 -6.85 12.12
C LYS A 99 0.73 -6.03 12.30
N ALA A 100 0.80 -4.86 11.68
CA ALA A 100 1.88 -3.91 11.89
C ALA A 100 1.39 -2.45 11.73
N ASN A 101 2.09 -1.52 12.40
CA ASN A 101 1.85 -0.09 12.23
C ASN A 101 2.32 0.40 10.88
N LYS A 102 3.49 -0.06 10.43
CA LYS A 102 4.18 0.48 9.27
C LYS A 102 5.04 -0.59 8.59
N VAL A 103 5.19 -0.47 7.29
CA VAL A 103 6.24 -1.12 6.51
C VAL A 103 7.09 -0.07 5.81
N GLN A 104 8.38 -0.31 5.72
CA GLN A 104 9.35 0.47 4.99
C GLN A 104 10.10 -0.43 4.01
N PHE A 105 10.38 0.08 2.81
CA PHE A 105 11.20 -0.61 1.83
C PHE A 105 11.89 0.36 0.87
N SER A 106 13.11 0.00 0.46
CA SER A 106 13.87 0.73 -0.55
C SER A 106 13.36 0.43 -1.96
N VAL A 107 13.41 1.42 -2.83
CA VAL A 107 13.02 1.31 -4.24
C VAL A 107 14.28 1.42 -5.10
N LYS A 108 14.57 0.38 -5.88
CA LYS A 108 15.71 0.34 -6.82
C LYS A 108 15.29 0.54 -8.28
N GLY A 109 14.00 0.71 -8.52
CA GLY A 109 13.42 0.82 -9.86
C GLY A 109 13.12 2.25 -10.29
N ASP A 110 12.37 2.37 -11.40
CA ASP A 110 12.05 3.65 -12.05
C ASP A 110 10.73 4.24 -11.56
N LEU A 111 10.46 4.24 -10.27
CA LEU A 111 9.30 4.93 -9.71
C LEU A 111 9.61 6.44 -9.59
N THR A 112 9.00 7.26 -10.46
CA THR A 112 9.31 8.68 -10.56
C THR A 112 8.28 9.56 -9.87
N TYR A 113 8.70 10.78 -9.49
CA TYR A 113 7.81 11.85 -9.01
C TYR A 113 6.62 12.08 -9.95
N ASN A 114 6.85 12.11 -11.28
CA ASN A 114 5.79 12.38 -12.25
C ASN A 114 4.75 11.25 -12.28
N GLN A 115 5.16 9.99 -12.15
CA GLN A 115 4.24 8.85 -12.05
C GLN A 115 3.39 8.92 -10.78
N LEU A 116 4.01 9.24 -9.64
CA LEU A 116 3.30 9.44 -8.39
C LEU A 116 2.34 10.62 -8.45
N LYS A 117 2.79 11.77 -8.97
CA LYS A 117 1.94 12.95 -9.14
C LYS A 117 0.72 12.68 -10.03
N LYS A 118 0.90 11.89 -11.10
CA LYS A 118 -0.20 11.44 -11.97
C LYS A 118 -1.18 10.51 -11.23
N ALA A 119 -0.66 9.60 -10.41
CA ALA A 119 -1.49 8.59 -9.73
C ALA A 119 -2.30 9.17 -8.56
N TYR A 120 -1.69 10.05 -7.77
CA TYR A 120 -2.27 10.60 -6.54
C TYR A 120 -2.86 12.01 -6.70
N GLY A 121 -2.57 12.72 -7.80
CA GLY A 121 -3.13 14.03 -8.12
C GLY A 121 -2.80 15.12 -7.09
N SER A 122 -3.81 15.90 -6.70
CA SER A 122 -3.70 16.99 -5.71
C SER A 122 -3.45 16.49 -4.29
N ASP A 123 -3.78 15.24 -4.00
CA ASP A 123 -3.60 14.64 -2.67
C ASP A 123 -2.17 14.20 -2.40
N PHE A 124 -1.29 14.25 -3.42
CA PHE A 124 0.14 14.06 -3.30
C PHE A 124 0.82 15.34 -2.82
N LYS A 125 1.10 15.42 -1.53
CA LYS A 125 1.57 16.64 -0.86
C LYS A 125 3.00 16.49 -0.38
N LYS A 126 3.79 17.55 -0.55
CA LYS A 126 5.14 17.62 0.01
C LYS A 126 5.07 17.91 1.50
N VAL A 127 5.85 17.16 2.29
CA VAL A 127 6.00 17.38 3.73
C VAL A 127 6.86 18.63 3.96
N LYS A 128 6.42 19.52 4.85
CA LYS A 128 7.16 20.75 5.21
C LYS A 128 8.51 20.40 5.83
N GLY A 129 9.51 21.27 5.62
CA GLY A 129 10.85 21.08 6.21
C GLY A 129 11.75 20.12 5.42
N THR A 130 11.29 19.57 4.30
CA THR A 130 12.11 18.76 3.40
C THR A 130 12.77 19.63 2.31
N PRO A 131 13.84 19.15 1.61
CA PRO A 131 14.61 19.96 0.64
C PRO A 131 13.76 20.75 -0.33
N SER A 132 14.21 21.95 -0.71
CA SER A 132 13.46 22.93 -1.50
C SER A 132 13.26 22.57 -2.97
N ASP A 133 14.04 21.64 -3.50
CA ASP A 133 13.88 21.14 -4.87
C ASP A 133 12.44 20.62 -5.08
N LYS A 134 11.83 21.04 -6.20
CA LYS A 134 10.43 20.68 -6.52
C LYS A 134 10.17 19.17 -6.63
N LYS A 135 11.21 18.40 -6.97
CA LYS A 135 11.12 16.94 -7.19
C LYS A 135 11.93 16.12 -6.20
N SER A 136 12.43 16.74 -5.12
CA SER A 136 13.11 16.04 -4.04
C SER A 136 12.45 16.36 -2.70
N GLY A 137 12.51 15.43 -1.76
CA GLY A 137 11.95 15.54 -0.43
C GLY A 137 11.04 14.38 -0.05
N ILE A 138 10.28 14.56 1.00
CA ILE A 138 9.26 13.60 1.42
C ILE A 138 7.91 14.06 0.89
N PHE A 139 7.20 13.15 0.26
CA PHE A 139 5.84 13.38 -0.25
C PHE A 139 4.91 12.34 0.34
N GLU A 140 3.68 12.74 0.64
CA GLU A 140 2.71 11.90 1.30
C GLU A 140 1.35 11.92 0.61
N TYR A 141 0.69 10.77 0.68
CA TYR A 141 -0.72 10.59 0.39
C TYR A 141 -1.41 10.09 1.65
N GLN A 142 -2.27 10.93 2.23
CA GLN A 142 -3.09 10.60 3.40
C GLN A 142 -4.54 11.00 3.10
N PRO A 143 -5.36 10.09 2.57
CA PRO A 143 -6.73 10.42 2.12
C PRO A 143 -7.72 10.65 3.26
N LYS A 144 -7.39 10.25 4.47
CA LYS A 144 -8.20 10.46 5.68
C LYS A 144 -7.31 10.85 6.85
N LYS A 145 -7.79 11.81 7.66
CA LYS A 145 -7.17 12.11 8.94
C LYS A 145 -7.08 10.83 9.78
N ASP A 146 -5.93 10.61 10.41
CA ASP A 146 -5.62 9.41 11.21
C ASP A 146 -5.75 8.07 10.47
N GLY A 147 -5.85 8.11 9.14
CA GLY A 147 -5.87 6.95 8.26
C GLY A 147 -4.49 6.48 7.84
N LEU A 148 -4.48 5.47 6.96
CA LEU A 148 -3.25 4.95 6.38
C LEU A 148 -2.57 6.03 5.53
N ILE A 149 -1.27 6.16 5.68
CA ILE A 149 -0.40 7.09 4.96
C ILE A 149 0.49 6.28 4.02
N VAL A 150 0.74 6.80 2.83
CA VAL A 150 1.82 6.34 1.96
C VAL A 150 2.80 7.50 1.80
N SER A 151 4.01 7.33 2.31
CA SER A 151 5.08 8.32 2.24
C SER A 151 6.15 7.88 1.25
N PHE A 152 6.72 8.82 0.52
CA PHE A 152 7.72 8.60 -0.52
C PHE A 152 8.90 9.51 -0.28
N VAL A 153 10.09 8.94 -0.10
CA VAL A 153 11.34 9.69 -0.12
C VAL A 153 11.81 9.78 -1.57
N ILE A 154 11.89 10.99 -2.10
CA ILE A 154 12.24 11.25 -3.50
C ILE A 154 13.52 12.06 -3.56
N THR A 155 14.48 11.61 -4.37
CA THR A 155 15.75 12.27 -4.63
C THR A 155 15.92 12.47 -6.13
N HIS A 156 16.13 13.70 -6.56
CA HIS A 156 16.26 14.07 -7.98
C HIS A 156 15.15 13.49 -8.88
N GLY A 157 13.92 13.51 -8.37
CA GLY A 157 12.75 13.03 -9.10
C GLY A 157 12.56 11.51 -9.13
N ARG A 158 13.41 10.72 -8.44
CA ARG A 158 13.31 9.26 -8.31
C ARG A 158 12.98 8.88 -6.88
N THR A 159 12.05 7.97 -6.69
CA THR A 159 11.72 7.42 -5.38
C THR A 159 12.81 6.46 -4.94
N VAL A 160 13.34 6.67 -3.74
CA VAL A 160 14.37 5.82 -3.14
C VAL A 160 13.82 4.95 -2.00
N GLU A 161 12.73 5.41 -1.38
CA GLU A 161 12.09 4.69 -0.27
C GLU A 161 10.59 4.94 -0.24
N VAL A 162 9.84 3.96 0.21
CA VAL A 162 8.40 4.05 0.46
C VAL A 162 8.10 3.53 1.86
N ASP A 163 7.27 4.27 2.58
CA ASP A 163 6.65 3.86 3.83
C ASP A 163 5.14 3.75 3.64
N ILE A 164 4.53 2.70 4.21
CA ILE A 164 3.08 2.54 4.24
C ILE A 164 2.69 2.23 5.68
N GLY A 165 1.86 3.06 6.29
CA GLY A 165 1.48 2.83 7.69
C GLY A 165 0.63 3.94 8.28
N TYR A 166 0.50 3.92 9.58
CA TYR A 166 -0.23 4.93 10.35
C TYR A 166 0.68 6.04 10.90
N GLU A 167 1.97 5.93 10.64
CA GLU A 167 2.98 6.92 11.00
C GLU A 167 3.72 7.32 9.73
N GLY A 168 3.78 8.62 9.45
CA GLY A 168 4.56 9.17 8.36
C GLY A 168 6.06 9.07 8.62
N VAL A 169 6.89 9.49 7.66
CA VAL A 169 8.33 9.58 7.85
C VAL A 169 8.62 10.68 8.87
N THR A 170 9.24 10.32 9.99
CA THR A 170 9.73 11.31 10.96
C THR A 170 10.99 11.96 10.40
N THR A 171 10.91 13.25 10.10
CA THR A 171 12.11 14.06 9.92
C THR A 171 12.73 14.29 11.28
N SER A 172 13.87 13.66 11.59
CA SER A 172 14.69 14.08 12.74
C SER A 172 15.06 15.55 12.56
N LYS A 173 14.72 16.37 13.55
CA LYS A 173 15.18 17.75 13.66
C LYS A 173 16.66 17.77 13.95
#